data_d6d4a564513b204dedd00ee0000e4ee0
#
_entry.id   d6d4a564513b204dedd00ee0000e4ee0
#
_cell.length_a   1.000
_cell.length_b   1.000
_cell.length_c   1.000
_cell.angle_alpha   90.00
_cell.angle_beta   90.00
_cell.angle_gamma   90.00
#
_symmetry.space_group_name_H-M   'P 1'
#
loop_
_entity.id
_entity.type
_entity.pdbx_description
1 polymer ?
#
loop_
_entity_poly.entity_id
_entity_poly.type
_entity_poly.pdbx_seq_one_letter_code
_entity_poly.pdbx_strand_id
1 'polypeptide(L)'
;MVDQLSPSAISWERGKTKSQIAIGVSKMPTEILASVSPSCNGESETHMVELPLITPNDCTLLLIDQQAGLAFGVESVARQTLLGNVVALAKTATLFELPIIASTSASTVYSGPVMPAIQAAIGDVKAVERRNMNLWEDETARAAVVATGRKRLLVSGLLTEACVSFPVLSAIEEGYDVSIVADACGGLTPESHSLALRRMEAAGATMTSWIQVLLELQRDWTRHETYAGARGIVEAHAGGYGIGLSYARDMIHPPQP
;
A
#
# COMPACT_ATOMS: atom_id res chain seq x y z
N MET A 1 -19.31 2.90 -52.79
CA MET A 1 -17.93 3.06 -53.31
C MET A 1 -17.01 2.85 -52.15
N VAL A 2 -16.55 1.64 -52.00
CA VAL A 2 -15.69 1.20 -50.90
C VAL A 2 -14.39 0.80 -51.56
N ASP A 3 -13.33 1.50 -51.26
CA ASP A 3 -11.99 1.14 -51.71
C ASP A 3 -11.18 0.56 -50.57
N GLN A 4 -10.66 -0.62 -50.87
CA GLN A 4 -9.82 -1.45 -50.02
C GLN A 4 -8.41 -0.85 -49.93
N LEU A 5 -7.83 -0.86 -48.76
CA LEU A 5 -6.38 -0.76 -48.56
C LEU A 5 -5.86 -1.97 -47.79
N SER A 6 -5.04 -2.72 -48.47
CA SER A 6 -4.33 -3.94 -48.07
C SER A 6 -3.21 -3.62 -47.03
N PRO A 7 -2.89 -4.52 -46.09
CA PRO A 7 -1.78 -4.32 -45.17
C PRO A 7 -0.47 -4.78 -45.79
N SER A 8 0.50 -3.88 -45.86
CA SER A 8 1.88 -4.18 -46.26
C SER A 8 2.65 -4.80 -45.08
N ALA A 9 3.18 -5.99 -45.33
CA ALA A 9 4.07 -6.72 -44.45
C ALA A 9 5.44 -5.99 -44.28
N ILE A 10 5.84 -5.76 -43.05
CA ILE A 10 7.19 -5.32 -42.71
C ILE A 10 7.99 -6.55 -42.26
N SER A 11 8.92 -6.96 -43.13
CA SER A 11 9.92 -7.99 -42.83
C SER A 11 11.09 -7.42 -42.06
N TRP A 12 11.45 -8.03 -40.93
CA TRP A 12 12.68 -7.71 -40.18
C TRP A 12 13.81 -8.64 -40.61
N GLU A 13 14.77 -8.12 -41.35
CA GLU A 13 16.05 -8.79 -41.57
C GLU A 13 16.98 -8.67 -40.37
N ARG A 14 17.52 -9.80 -39.92
CA ARG A 14 18.58 -9.89 -38.90
C ARG A 14 19.91 -9.60 -39.52
N GLY A 15 20.48 -8.42 -39.27
CA GLY A 15 21.87 -8.09 -39.59
C GLY A 15 22.79 -8.27 -38.39
N LYS A 16 23.70 -9.21 -38.46
CA LYS A 16 24.82 -9.40 -37.53
C LYS A 16 25.87 -8.35 -37.78
N THR A 17 26.35 -7.63 -36.73
CA THR A 17 27.73 -7.13 -36.70
C THR A 17 28.20 -7.05 -35.25
N LYS A 18 29.21 -7.89 -34.94
CA LYS A 18 30.02 -7.79 -33.73
C LYS A 18 31.04 -6.70 -34.00
N SER A 19 31.04 -5.65 -33.23
CA SER A 19 32.14 -4.69 -33.12
C SER A 19 32.82 -4.91 -31.78
N GLN A 20 34.06 -5.43 -31.83
CA GLN A 20 34.98 -5.56 -30.72
C GLN A 20 35.59 -4.18 -30.47
N ILE A 21 35.34 -3.60 -29.31
CA ILE A 21 36.12 -2.46 -28.80
C ILE A 21 37.12 -3.03 -27.80
N ALA A 22 38.39 -3.09 -28.24
CA ALA A 22 39.53 -3.41 -27.38
C ALA A 22 39.93 -2.15 -26.60
N ILE A 23 39.70 -2.15 -25.29
CA ILE A 23 40.26 -1.12 -24.39
C ILE A 23 41.60 -1.64 -23.89
N GLY A 24 42.69 -0.92 -24.26
CA GLY A 24 44.03 -1.21 -23.83
C GLY A 24 44.23 -1.04 -22.32
N VAL A 25 44.57 -2.10 -21.64
CA VAL A 25 44.98 -2.10 -20.24
C VAL A 25 46.46 -1.78 -20.16
N SER A 26 46.81 -0.56 -19.76
CA SER A 26 48.15 -0.14 -19.39
C SER A 26 48.60 -0.86 -18.12
N LYS A 27 49.83 -1.48 -18.16
CA LYS A 27 50.43 -2.19 -17.02
C LYS A 27 50.70 -1.23 -15.86
N MET A 28 50.12 -1.47 -14.69
CA MET A 28 50.54 -0.90 -13.41
C MET A 28 51.62 -1.77 -12.73
N PRO A 29 52.58 -1.17 -11.99
CA PRO A 29 53.72 -1.89 -11.37
C PRO A 29 53.26 -2.78 -10.20
N THR A 30 53.93 -3.93 -10.07
CA THR A 30 53.62 -5.06 -9.16
C THR A 30 54.31 -4.92 -7.78
N GLU A 31 54.24 -3.76 -7.12
CA GLU A 31 54.93 -3.59 -5.83
C GLU A 31 54.12 -2.94 -4.72
N ILE A 32 52.78 -3.18 -4.63
CA ILE A 32 52.00 -2.86 -3.42
C ILE A 32 51.05 -4.02 -3.12
N LEU A 33 51.60 -5.19 -2.87
CA LEU A 33 50.83 -6.36 -2.43
C LEU A 33 51.56 -7.08 -1.29
N ALA A 34 51.79 -6.37 -0.19
CA ALA A 34 52.21 -7.03 1.06
C ALA A 34 51.85 -6.12 2.24
N SER A 35 50.64 -6.22 2.77
CA SER A 35 50.25 -6.02 4.16
C SER A 35 48.76 -5.64 4.30
N VAL A 36 47.87 -6.50 3.88
CA VAL A 36 46.50 -6.49 4.42
C VAL A 36 46.11 -7.94 4.69
N SER A 37 46.21 -8.33 5.94
CA SER A 37 45.66 -9.59 6.42
C SER A 37 44.13 -9.48 6.35
N PRO A 38 43.41 -10.39 5.70
CA PRO A 38 41.96 -10.43 5.79
C PRO A 38 41.56 -11.19 7.06
N SER A 39 41.35 -10.47 8.16
CA SER A 39 40.55 -10.97 9.26
C SER A 39 39.14 -10.39 9.12
N CYS A 40 38.38 -10.88 8.16
CA CYS A 40 36.95 -10.70 8.06
C CYS A 40 36.31 -12.09 8.04
N ASN A 41 36.33 -12.80 9.17
CA ASN A 41 35.32 -13.79 9.48
C ASN A 41 34.07 -13.01 9.96
N GLY A 42 33.43 -12.32 9.01
CA GLY A 42 32.07 -11.84 9.13
C GLY A 42 31.25 -12.70 8.18
N GLU A 43 30.75 -13.85 8.66
CA GLU A 43 29.62 -14.48 8.03
C GLU A 43 28.48 -13.45 8.08
N SER A 44 28.24 -12.78 6.97
CA SER A 44 27.01 -12.04 6.77
C SER A 44 25.91 -13.09 6.71
N GLU A 45 25.37 -13.46 7.86
CA GLU A 45 24.05 -14.07 7.93
C GLU A 45 23.13 -13.07 7.25
N THR A 46 22.81 -13.31 5.99
CA THR A 46 21.65 -12.73 5.34
C THR A 46 20.46 -13.30 6.12
N HIS A 47 20.09 -12.62 7.21
CA HIS A 47 18.80 -12.82 7.82
C HIS A 47 17.77 -12.51 6.73
N MET A 48 17.29 -13.56 6.08
CA MET A 48 16.04 -13.50 5.36
C MET A 48 15.01 -13.11 6.40
N VAL A 49 14.62 -11.83 6.40
CA VAL A 49 13.51 -11.37 7.23
C VAL A 49 12.29 -12.10 6.69
N GLU A 50 11.87 -13.16 7.38
CA GLU A 50 10.55 -13.73 7.16
C GLU A 50 9.56 -12.63 7.51
N LEU A 51 8.95 -12.02 6.48
CA LEU A 51 7.79 -11.16 6.64
C LEU A 51 6.56 -12.09 6.66
N PRO A 52 6.11 -12.53 7.84
CA PRO A 52 4.95 -13.39 7.92
C PRO A 52 3.73 -12.62 7.42
N LEU A 53 2.80 -13.31 6.76
CA LEU A 53 1.52 -12.74 6.37
C LEU A 53 0.84 -12.11 7.59
N ILE A 54 0.12 -11.00 7.38
CA ILE A 54 -0.60 -10.32 8.46
C ILE A 54 -1.69 -11.20 9.06
N THR A 55 -1.95 -11.00 10.34
CA THR A 55 -3.03 -11.67 11.06
C THR A 55 -3.92 -10.66 11.77
N PRO A 56 -5.19 -11.01 12.11
CA PRO A 56 -6.06 -10.10 12.82
C PRO A 56 -5.51 -9.63 14.18
N ASN A 57 -4.58 -10.37 14.78
CA ASN A 57 -4.07 -10.10 16.13
C ASN A 57 -2.78 -9.28 16.15
N ASP A 58 -2.12 -9.06 15.01
CA ASP A 58 -0.80 -8.43 14.99
C ASP A 58 -0.77 -7.02 14.36
N CYS A 59 -1.82 -6.60 13.69
CA CYS A 59 -1.84 -5.32 12.97
C CYS A 59 -2.90 -4.32 13.47
N THR A 60 -2.62 -3.04 13.25
CA THR A 60 -3.52 -1.89 13.48
C THR A 60 -3.68 -1.14 12.16
N LEU A 61 -4.89 -0.73 11.82
CA LEU A 61 -5.13 0.13 10.67
C LEU A 61 -5.02 1.61 11.06
N LEU A 62 -4.16 2.36 10.36
CA LEU A 62 -4.09 3.81 10.43
C LEU A 62 -4.78 4.42 9.21
N LEU A 63 -5.83 5.19 9.44
CA LEU A 63 -6.53 6.00 8.44
C LEU A 63 -6.16 7.47 8.64
N ILE A 64 -5.18 7.95 7.85
CA ILE A 64 -4.60 9.27 8.02
C ILE A 64 -5.27 10.24 7.04
N ASP A 65 -5.98 11.24 7.62
CA ASP A 65 -6.53 12.38 6.88
C ASP A 65 -7.41 12.01 5.66
N GLN A 66 -8.21 10.97 5.79
CA GLN A 66 -9.15 10.55 4.77
C GLN A 66 -10.34 11.54 4.67
N GLN A 67 -10.03 12.78 4.27
CA GLN A 67 -10.90 13.97 4.28
C GLN A 67 -11.18 14.47 2.87
N ALA A 68 -12.41 14.94 2.63
CA ALA A 68 -12.86 15.36 1.29
C ALA A 68 -12.04 16.52 0.71
N GLY A 69 -11.68 17.52 1.54
CA GLY A 69 -10.89 18.67 1.10
C GLY A 69 -9.52 18.27 0.55
N LEU A 70 -8.85 17.30 1.19
CA LEU A 70 -7.59 16.75 0.70
C LEU A 70 -7.80 15.86 -0.54
N ALA A 71 -8.88 15.07 -0.55
CA ALA A 71 -9.20 14.19 -1.68
C ALA A 71 -9.45 14.98 -2.98
N PHE A 72 -9.93 16.23 -2.92
CA PHE A 72 -10.08 17.07 -4.10
C PHE A 72 -8.74 17.38 -4.79
N GLY A 73 -7.63 17.44 -4.04
CA GLY A 73 -6.29 17.66 -4.56
C GLY A 73 -5.62 16.40 -5.12
N VAL A 74 -6.20 15.22 -4.93
CA VAL A 74 -5.60 13.96 -5.40
C VAL A 74 -5.74 13.83 -6.91
N GLU A 75 -4.60 13.66 -7.60
CA GLU A 75 -4.53 13.36 -9.03
C GLU A 75 -3.77 12.06 -9.35
N SER A 76 -3.19 11.43 -8.34
CA SER A 76 -2.44 10.17 -8.51
C SER A 76 -3.31 8.98 -8.88
N VAL A 77 -4.58 9.04 -8.54
CA VAL A 77 -5.58 7.97 -8.78
C VAL A 77 -6.98 8.61 -8.92
N ALA A 78 -7.86 7.96 -9.65
CA ALA A 78 -9.26 8.40 -9.73
C ALA A 78 -9.90 8.43 -8.33
N ARG A 79 -10.44 9.57 -7.93
CA ARG A 79 -10.98 9.80 -6.57
C ARG A 79 -12.05 8.78 -6.16
N GLN A 80 -12.88 8.35 -7.11
CA GLN A 80 -13.91 7.33 -6.85
C GLN A 80 -13.27 5.96 -6.58
N THR A 81 -12.20 5.60 -7.29
CA THR A 81 -11.43 4.38 -7.05
C THR A 81 -10.77 4.43 -5.67
N LEU A 82 -10.12 5.54 -5.36
CA LEU A 82 -9.51 5.76 -4.04
C LEU A 82 -10.54 5.60 -2.92
N LEU A 83 -11.68 6.29 -3.00
CA LEU A 83 -12.73 6.18 -1.99
C LEU A 83 -13.24 4.74 -1.86
N GLY A 84 -13.47 4.04 -2.98
CA GLY A 84 -13.89 2.64 -2.99
C GLY A 84 -12.89 1.72 -2.29
N ASN A 85 -11.59 1.89 -2.55
CA ASN A 85 -10.51 1.11 -1.96
C ASN A 85 -10.38 1.37 -0.45
N VAL A 86 -10.45 2.65 -0.03
CA VAL A 86 -10.39 2.99 1.41
C VAL A 86 -11.60 2.44 2.16
N VAL A 87 -12.81 2.52 1.58
CA VAL A 87 -14.02 1.94 2.18
C VAL A 87 -13.90 0.42 2.29
N ALA A 88 -13.37 -0.25 1.26
CA ALA A 88 -13.12 -1.69 1.29
C ALA A 88 -12.13 -2.08 2.39
N LEU A 89 -11.01 -1.34 2.51
CA LEU A 89 -10.01 -1.52 3.55
C LEU A 89 -10.61 -1.30 4.95
N ALA A 90 -11.39 -0.24 5.13
CA ALA A 90 -12.05 0.07 6.40
C ALA A 90 -13.04 -1.03 6.81
N LYS A 91 -13.89 -1.49 5.87
CA LYS A 91 -14.79 -2.64 6.09
C LYS A 91 -14.03 -3.92 6.41
N THR A 92 -12.89 -4.15 5.76
CA THR A 92 -12.01 -5.28 6.05
C THR A 92 -11.50 -5.21 7.49
N ALA A 93 -10.98 -4.07 7.92
CA ALA A 93 -10.51 -3.90 9.29
C ALA A 93 -11.62 -4.12 10.31
N THR A 94 -12.83 -3.62 10.06
CA THR A 94 -14.00 -3.83 10.92
C THR A 94 -14.42 -5.30 10.97
N LEU A 95 -14.47 -5.99 9.82
CA LEU A 95 -14.82 -7.41 9.73
C LEU A 95 -13.88 -8.31 10.53
N PHE A 96 -12.58 -7.99 10.51
CA PHE A 96 -11.55 -8.76 11.22
C PHE A 96 -11.19 -8.18 12.60
N GLU A 97 -11.98 -7.23 13.10
CA GLU A 97 -11.84 -6.61 14.42
C GLU A 97 -10.45 -6.00 14.68
N LEU A 98 -9.83 -5.42 13.63
CA LEU A 98 -8.58 -4.71 13.79
C LEU A 98 -8.81 -3.40 14.56
N PRO A 99 -7.91 -3.00 15.47
CA PRO A 99 -7.87 -1.63 15.96
C PRO A 99 -7.73 -0.66 14.79
N ILE A 100 -8.58 0.37 14.79
CA ILE A 100 -8.56 1.43 13.77
C ILE A 100 -8.25 2.75 14.47
N ILE A 101 -7.17 3.41 14.05
CA ILE A 101 -6.82 4.76 14.46
C ILE A 101 -7.05 5.68 13.26
N ALA A 102 -7.98 6.60 13.39
CA ALA A 102 -8.24 7.63 12.38
C ALA A 102 -7.69 8.97 12.84
N SER A 103 -7.14 9.75 11.94
CA SER A 103 -6.76 11.14 12.21
C SER A 103 -7.34 12.10 11.17
N THR A 104 -7.46 13.35 11.58
CA THR A 104 -7.84 14.48 10.73
C THR A 104 -6.91 15.66 10.99
N SER A 105 -6.78 16.54 10.00
CA SER A 105 -6.06 17.81 10.12
C SER A 105 -6.86 18.92 9.46
N ALA A 106 -6.84 20.13 10.08
CA ALA A 106 -7.56 21.30 9.60
C ALA A 106 -9.05 21.04 9.27
N SER A 107 -9.70 20.17 10.05
CA SER A 107 -11.06 19.68 9.76
C SER A 107 -12.13 20.79 9.74
N THR A 108 -11.92 21.86 10.49
CA THR A 108 -12.83 23.02 10.56
C THR A 108 -12.48 24.15 9.60
N VAL A 109 -11.33 24.06 8.91
CA VAL A 109 -10.84 25.14 8.03
C VAL A 109 -10.98 24.77 6.54
N TYR A 110 -10.35 23.68 6.13
CA TYR A 110 -10.26 23.29 4.72
C TYR A 110 -10.63 21.84 4.45
N SER A 111 -10.05 20.92 5.26
CA SER A 111 -10.05 19.49 4.92
C SER A 111 -11.40 18.82 5.17
N GLY A 112 -12.20 19.35 6.10
CA GLY A 112 -13.46 18.75 6.53
C GLY A 112 -13.27 17.54 7.45
N PRO A 113 -14.36 16.87 7.86
CA PRO A 113 -14.29 15.63 8.64
C PRO A 113 -13.84 14.44 7.76
N VAL A 114 -13.66 13.29 8.38
CA VAL A 114 -13.52 12.00 7.66
C VAL A 114 -14.66 11.84 6.67
N MET A 115 -14.37 11.38 5.46
CA MET A 115 -15.38 11.20 4.41
C MET A 115 -16.52 10.28 4.91
N PRO A 116 -17.81 10.66 4.71
CA PRO A 116 -18.94 9.96 5.30
C PRO A 116 -19.00 8.46 5.03
N ALA A 117 -18.64 8.03 3.82
CA ALA A 117 -18.63 6.62 3.46
C ALA A 117 -17.55 5.82 4.24
N ILE A 118 -16.43 6.43 4.56
CA ILE A 118 -15.37 5.84 5.38
C ILE A 118 -15.81 5.80 6.83
N GLN A 119 -16.36 6.92 7.34
CA GLN A 119 -16.90 6.97 8.71
C GLN A 119 -17.97 5.90 8.94
N ALA A 120 -18.87 5.69 7.97
CA ALA A 120 -19.86 4.63 8.04
C ALA A 120 -19.26 3.22 8.07
N ALA A 121 -18.10 3.02 7.44
CA ALA A 121 -17.39 1.73 7.43
C ALA A 121 -16.65 1.44 8.74
N ILE A 122 -16.19 2.47 9.45
CA ILE A 122 -15.44 2.33 10.72
C ILE A 122 -16.32 2.52 11.97
N GLY A 123 -17.61 2.82 11.80
CA GLY A 123 -18.57 2.96 12.91
C GLY A 123 -18.24 4.13 13.85
N ASP A 124 -18.19 3.84 15.16
CA ASP A 124 -18.02 4.85 16.21
C ASP A 124 -16.57 5.31 16.44
N VAL A 125 -15.63 4.89 15.59
CA VAL A 125 -14.22 5.34 15.67
C VAL A 125 -14.17 6.85 15.46
N LYS A 126 -13.64 7.56 16.44
CA LYS A 126 -13.45 9.03 16.40
C LYS A 126 -12.05 9.35 15.90
N ALA A 127 -11.97 10.23 14.92
CA ALA A 127 -10.69 10.72 14.44
C ALA A 127 -10.05 11.65 15.46
N VAL A 128 -8.73 11.52 15.62
CA VAL A 128 -7.91 12.44 16.40
C VAL A 128 -7.59 13.65 15.50
N GLU A 129 -8.08 14.83 15.89
CA GLU A 129 -7.71 16.08 15.22
C GLU A 129 -6.31 16.50 15.63
N ARG A 130 -5.42 16.69 14.66
CA ARG A 130 -4.03 17.07 14.89
C ARG A 130 -3.63 18.32 14.11
N ARG A 131 -2.55 18.96 14.55
CA ARG A 131 -1.96 20.14 13.90
C ARG A 131 -0.71 19.79 13.08
N ASN A 132 0.01 18.77 13.48
CA ASN A 132 1.25 18.35 12.86
C ASN A 132 0.94 17.59 11.56
N MET A 133 1.73 17.77 10.51
CA MET A 133 1.66 16.92 9.31
C MET A 133 2.06 15.49 9.63
N ASN A 134 3.03 15.33 10.52
CA ASN A 134 3.47 14.03 11.01
C ASN A 134 2.59 13.60 12.19
N LEU A 135 1.78 12.57 12.00
CA LEU A 135 0.95 11.97 13.05
C LEU A 135 1.80 11.53 14.26
N TRP A 136 3.03 11.10 14.01
CA TRP A 136 3.94 10.62 15.06
C TRP A 136 4.40 11.72 16.04
N GLU A 137 4.36 12.99 15.61
CA GLU A 137 4.68 14.17 16.43
C GLU A 137 3.48 14.66 17.25
N ASP A 138 2.29 14.09 17.04
CA ASP A 138 1.11 14.38 17.86
C ASP A 138 1.00 13.36 18.99
N GLU A 139 1.13 13.83 20.24
CA GLU A 139 1.15 12.97 21.43
C GLU A 139 -0.12 12.11 21.55
N THR A 140 -1.30 12.68 21.24
CA THR A 140 -2.59 11.99 21.36
C THR A 140 -2.71 10.89 20.32
N ALA A 141 -2.40 11.20 19.06
CA ALA A 141 -2.45 10.24 17.98
C ALA A 141 -1.42 9.11 18.17
N ARG A 142 -0.18 9.45 18.53
CA ARG A 142 0.88 8.48 18.82
C ARG A 142 0.51 7.59 20.02
N ALA A 143 0.00 8.17 21.11
CA ALA A 143 -0.45 7.40 22.26
C ALA A 143 -1.57 6.42 21.92
N ALA A 144 -2.52 6.80 21.04
CA ALA A 144 -3.57 5.91 20.57
C ALA A 144 -2.99 4.70 19.81
N VAL A 145 -1.98 4.90 18.97
CA VAL A 145 -1.29 3.80 18.27
C VAL A 145 -0.58 2.89 19.27
N VAL A 146 0.19 3.45 20.20
CA VAL A 146 0.94 2.69 21.22
C VAL A 146 -0.02 1.88 22.11
N ALA A 147 -1.17 2.43 22.45
CA ALA A 147 -2.18 1.76 23.28
C ALA A 147 -2.76 0.48 22.65
N THR A 148 -2.66 0.30 21.34
CA THR A 148 -3.07 -0.95 20.68
C THR A 148 -2.16 -2.13 21.04
N GLY A 149 -0.96 -1.88 21.51
CA GLY A 149 0.06 -2.90 21.82
C GLY A 149 0.59 -3.65 20.59
N ARG A 150 0.20 -3.27 19.38
CA ARG A 150 0.56 -3.95 18.14
C ARG A 150 1.74 -3.27 17.47
N LYS A 151 2.63 -4.05 16.89
CA LYS A 151 3.86 -3.55 16.24
C LYS A 151 3.76 -3.47 14.71
N ARG A 152 2.72 -4.05 14.11
CA ARG A 152 2.48 -3.98 12.67
C ARG A 152 1.39 -2.95 12.37
N LEU A 153 1.68 -2.05 11.44
CA LEU A 153 0.78 -0.97 11.02
C LEU A 153 0.40 -1.14 9.56
N LEU A 154 -0.90 -1.15 9.28
CA LEU A 154 -1.45 -0.99 7.95
C LEU A 154 -1.78 0.48 7.76
N VAL A 155 -1.16 1.15 6.80
CA VAL A 155 -1.28 2.61 6.64
C VAL A 155 -1.98 2.97 5.34
N SER A 156 -3.00 3.80 5.44
CA SER A 156 -3.73 4.42 4.33
C SER A 156 -3.97 5.89 4.63
N GLY A 157 -3.82 6.77 3.65
CA GLY A 157 -4.02 8.19 3.94
C GLY A 157 -3.80 9.16 2.78
N LEU A 158 -4.02 10.42 3.09
CA LEU A 158 -3.85 11.60 2.24
C LEU A 158 -3.03 12.67 2.97
N LEU A 159 -2.02 13.34 2.34
CA LEU A 159 -1.44 13.02 1.05
C LEU A 159 -0.25 12.07 1.24
N THR A 160 -0.04 11.20 0.27
CA THR A 160 1.02 10.17 0.34
C THR A 160 2.40 10.76 0.63
N GLU A 161 2.75 11.88 -0.01
CA GLU A 161 4.05 12.54 0.08
C GLU A 161 4.30 13.31 1.38
N ALA A 162 3.27 13.51 2.22
CA ALA A 162 3.39 14.25 3.48
C ALA A 162 2.79 13.47 4.66
N CYS A 163 1.48 13.55 4.86
CA CYS A 163 0.81 13.01 6.04
C CYS A 163 0.87 11.49 6.16
N VAL A 164 1.17 10.77 5.06
CA VAL A 164 1.48 9.34 5.08
C VAL A 164 2.98 9.10 5.25
N SER A 165 3.80 9.73 4.42
CA SER A 165 5.25 9.47 4.38
C SER A 165 5.95 9.80 5.70
N PHE A 166 5.60 10.92 6.35
CA PHE A 166 6.29 11.35 7.56
C PHE A 166 6.08 10.39 8.75
N PRO A 167 4.83 10.03 9.13
CA PRO A 167 4.64 9.10 10.23
C PRO A 167 5.12 7.69 9.91
N VAL A 168 5.09 7.25 8.66
CA VAL A 168 5.64 5.95 8.25
C VAL A 168 7.13 5.88 8.54
N LEU A 169 7.90 6.91 8.14
CA LEU A 169 9.35 6.96 8.40
C LEU A 169 9.65 6.98 9.90
N SER A 170 8.89 7.77 10.68
CA SER A 170 9.05 7.83 12.14
C SER A 170 8.68 6.50 12.82
N ALA A 171 7.63 5.81 12.35
CA ALA A 171 7.22 4.52 12.89
C ALA A 171 8.29 3.43 12.63
N ILE A 172 8.87 3.41 11.42
CA ILE A 172 9.96 2.49 11.08
C ILE A 172 11.18 2.73 11.97
N GLU A 173 11.55 4.00 12.21
CA GLU A 173 12.65 4.37 13.11
C GLU A 173 12.42 3.87 14.54
N GLU A 174 11.17 3.82 15.01
CA GLU A 174 10.77 3.27 16.31
C GLU A 174 10.55 1.74 16.31
N GLY A 175 10.90 1.06 15.21
CA GLY A 175 10.86 -0.40 15.10
C GLY A 175 9.47 -0.99 14.89
N TYR A 176 8.56 -0.23 14.27
CA TYR A 176 7.29 -0.77 13.77
C TYR A 176 7.50 -1.43 12.41
N ASP A 177 6.79 -2.52 12.17
CA ASP A 177 6.62 -3.14 10.85
C ASP A 177 5.47 -2.42 10.13
N VAL A 178 5.79 -1.72 9.04
CA VAL A 178 4.81 -0.86 8.35
C VAL A 178 4.50 -1.38 6.97
N SER A 179 3.22 -1.65 6.73
CA SER A 179 2.68 -1.99 5.42
C SER A 179 1.81 -0.84 4.89
N ILE A 180 2.15 -0.31 3.73
CA ILE A 180 1.42 0.77 3.09
C ILE A 180 0.43 0.18 2.11
N VAL A 181 -0.86 0.47 2.31
CA VAL A 181 -1.94 0.08 1.39
C VAL A 181 -1.97 1.10 0.26
N ALA A 182 -1.09 0.89 -0.73
CA ALA A 182 -0.73 1.89 -1.73
C ALA A 182 -1.93 2.36 -2.57
N ASP A 183 -2.84 1.45 -2.91
CA ASP A 183 -4.06 1.73 -3.67
C ASP A 183 -5.18 2.38 -2.84
N ALA A 184 -4.97 2.52 -1.53
CA ALA A 184 -5.80 3.28 -0.59
C ALA A 184 -5.12 4.57 -0.10
N CYS A 185 -4.01 4.97 -0.74
CA CYS A 185 -3.32 6.25 -0.54
C CYS A 185 -3.47 7.12 -1.79
N GLY A 186 -3.45 8.45 -1.60
CA GLY A 186 -3.54 9.41 -2.69
C GLY A 186 -2.53 10.54 -2.54
N GLY A 187 -1.89 10.94 -3.64
CA GLY A 187 -0.96 12.05 -3.72
C GLY A 187 -1.42 13.12 -4.72
N LEU A 188 -0.79 14.30 -4.67
CA LEU A 188 -1.12 15.43 -5.55
C LEU A 188 -0.91 15.11 -7.03
N THR A 189 0.14 14.35 -7.35
CA THR A 189 0.41 13.91 -8.72
C THR A 189 0.82 12.44 -8.73
N PRO A 190 0.67 11.71 -9.86
CA PRO A 190 1.18 10.35 -9.99
C PRO A 190 2.67 10.23 -9.65
N GLU A 191 3.46 11.25 -10.03
CA GLU A 191 4.89 11.26 -9.80
C GLU A 191 5.23 11.45 -8.31
N SER A 192 4.64 12.45 -7.62
CA SER A 192 4.91 12.69 -6.19
C SER A 192 4.46 11.51 -5.33
N HIS A 193 3.31 10.91 -5.65
CA HIS A 193 2.83 9.68 -5.04
C HIS A 193 3.84 8.53 -5.19
N SER A 194 4.29 8.27 -6.42
CA SER A 194 5.26 7.20 -6.70
C SER A 194 6.62 7.44 -6.01
N LEU A 195 7.09 8.69 -5.96
CA LEU A 195 8.33 9.05 -5.27
C LEU A 195 8.22 8.81 -3.76
N ALA A 196 7.09 9.17 -3.15
CA ALA A 196 6.82 8.94 -1.73
C ALA A 196 6.76 7.45 -1.40
N LEU A 197 6.04 6.63 -2.18
CA LEU A 197 5.99 5.18 -1.99
C LEU A 197 7.38 4.55 -2.06
N ARG A 198 8.18 4.90 -3.08
CA ARG A 198 9.56 4.38 -3.20
C ARG A 198 10.46 4.81 -2.05
N ARG A 199 10.29 6.02 -1.52
CA ARG A 199 11.04 6.48 -0.35
C ARG A 199 10.71 5.66 0.88
N MET A 200 9.43 5.38 1.12
CA MET A 200 9.00 4.58 2.26
C MET A 200 9.43 3.12 2.13
N GLU A 201 9.35 2.54 0.91
CA GLU A 201 9.85 1.20 0.61
C GLU A 201 11.35 1.08 0.87
N ALA A 202 12.15 2.05 0.40
CA ALA A 202 13.59 2.09 0.66
C ALA A 202 13.94 2.25 2.15
N ALA A 203 13.04 2.78 2.96
CA ALA A 203 13.18 2.87 4.42
C ALA A 203 12.75 1.57 5.15
N GLY A 204 12.18 0.59 4.43
CA GLY A 204 11.78 -0.71 4.98
C GLY A 204 10.27 -0.95 5.08
N ALA A 205 9.43 -0.05 4.55
CA ALA A 205 8.00 -0.30 4.46
C ALA A 205 7.68 -1.35 3.40
N THR A 206 6.68 -2.18 3.66
CA THR A 206 6.12 -3.13 2.67
C THR A 206 4.98 -2.47 1.90
N MET A 207 4.94 -2.65 0.58
CA MET A 207 3.81 -2.20 -0.25
C MET A 207 2.77 -3.30 -0.38
N THR A 208 1.50 -2.95 -0.19
CA THR A 208 0.36 -3.86 -0.32
C THR A 208 -0.83 -3.15 -0.95
N SER A 209 -1.92 -3.89 -1.17
CA SER A 209 -3.21 -3.36 -1.65
C SER A 209 -4.33 -3.75 -0.69
N TRP A 210 -5.47 -3.04 -0.76
CA TRP A 210 -6.61 -3.36 0.11
C TRP A 210 -7.10 -4.79 -0.07
N ILE A 211 -7.08 -5.30 -1.31
CA ILE A 211 -7.50 -6.67 -1.59
C ILE A 211 -6.51 -7.70 -1.06
N GLN A 212 -5.22 -7.43 -1.12
CA GLN A 212 -4.20 -8.29 -0.53
C GLN A 212 -4.36 -8.36 0.98
N VAL A 213 -4.57 -7.23 1.66
CA VAL A 213 -4.87 -7.18 3.10
C VAL A 213 -6.07 -8.05 3.44
N LEU A 214 -7.19 -7.94 2.70
CA LEU A 214 -8.38 -8.76 2.92
C LEU A 214 -8.07 -10.25 2.77
N LEU A 215 -7.34 -10.63 1.71
CA LEU A 215 -7.04 -12.03 1.42
C LEU A 215 -6.04 -12.63 2.42
N GLU A 216 -5.08 -11.86 2.89
CA GLU A 216 -4.16 -12.30 3.94
C GLU A 216 -4.86 -12.51 5.29
N LEU A 217 -5.81 -11.63 5.65
CA LEU A 217 -6.60 -11.78 6.87
C LEU A 217 -7.59 -12.93 6.77
N GLN A 218 -8.25 -13.12 5.63
CA GLN A 218 -9.15 -14.26 5.40
C GLN A 218 -8.39 -15.58 5.35
N ARG A 219 -7.31 -15.63 4.59
CA ARG A 219 -6.34 -16.73 4.43
C ARG A 219 -6.93 -18.09 4.05
N ASP A 220 -8.07 -18.46 4.59
CA ASP A 220 -8.72 -19.76 4.42
C ASP A 220 -10.21 -19.57 4.12
N TRP A 221 -10.64 -20.08 2.95
CA TRP A 221 -12.04 -19.99 2.52
C TRP A 221 -12.99 -20.88 3.32
N THR A 222 -12.47 -21.79 4.13
CA THR A 222 -13.27 -22.59 5.07
C THR A 222 -13.53 -21.89 6.41
N ARG A 223 -12.93 -20.69 6.62
CA ARG A 223 -13.20 -19.86 7.80
C ARG A 223 -14.54 -19.17 7.65
N HIS A 224 -15.61 -19.88 8.09
CA HIS A 224 -17.00 -19.52 7.85
C HIS A 224 -17.42 -18.21 8.55
N GLU A 225 -16.77 -17.84 9.67
CA GLU A 225 -17.11 -16.67 10.49
C GLU A 225 -16.95 -15.36 9.71
N THR A 226 -15.94 -15.26 8.86
CA THR A 226 -15.60 -14.06 8.09
C THR A 226 -15.87 -14.20 6.59
N TYR A 227 -16.07 -15.43 6.09
CA TYR A 227 -16.20 -15.71 4.65
C TYR A 227 -17.29 -14.88 3.95
N ALA A 228 -18.50 -14.84 4.52
CA ALA A 228 -19.62 -14.13 3.90
C ALA A 228 -19.34 -12.61 3.85
N GLY A 229 -18.77 -12.05 4.92
CA GLY A 229 -18.37 -10.64 4.99
C GLY A 229 -17.26 -10.31 4.00
N ALA A 230 -16.18 -11.12 3.97
CA ALA A 230 -15.07 -10.95 3.05
C ALA A 230 -15.53 -11.01 1.58
N ARG A 231 -16.35 -12.01 1.24
CA ARG A 231 -16.95 -12.12 -0.09
C ARG A 231 -17.80 -10.91 -0.45
N GLY A 232 -18.64 -10.43 0.46
CA GLY A 232 -19.47 -9.24 0.24
C GLY A 232 -18.64 -7.98 -0.01
N ILE A 233 -17.50 -7.80 0.67
CA ILE A 233 -16.57 -6.70 0.42
C ILE A 233 -15.97 -6.83 -0.99
N VAL A 234 -15.54 -8.03 -1.39
CA VAL A 234 -15.00 -8.28 -2.74
C VAL A 234 -16.03 -8.02 -3.82
N GLU A 235 -17.25 -8.52 -3.66
CA GLU A 235 -18.36 -8.29 -4.60
C GLU A 235 -18.65 -6.80 -4.81
N ALA A 236 -18.60 -6.01 -3.72
CA ALA A 236 -18.90 -4.58 -3.77
C ALA A 236 -17.76 -3.70 -4.28
N HIS A 237 -16.48 -4.09 -4.11
CA HIS A 237 -15.35 -3.21 -4.29
C HIS A 237 -14.26 -3.71 -5.25
N ALA A 238 -14.22 -5.00 -5.60
CA ALA A 238 -13.17 -5.56 -6.44
C ALA A 238 -13.44 -5.48 -7.96
N GLY A 239 -14.25 -4.52 -8.40
CA GLY A 239 -14.49 -4.24 -9.82
C GLY A 239 -14.92 -5.47 -10.60
N GLY A 240 -14.22 -5.81 -11.70
CA GLY A 240 -14.57 -6.94 -12.57
C GLY A 240 -14.58 -8.29 -11.86
N TYR A 241 -13.70 -8.51 -10.88
CA TYR A 241 -13.70 -9.73 -10.08
C TYR A 241 -14.97 -9.85 -9.21
N GLY A 242 -15.37 -8.76 -8.57
CA GLY A 242 -16.61 -8.71 -7.80
C GLY A 242 -17.86 -8.94 -8.65
N ILE A 243 -17.91 -8.36 -9.86
CA ILE A 243 -18.98 -8.61 -10.85
C ILE A 243 -19.03 -10.10 -11.20
N GLY A 244 -17.88 -10.72 -11.45
CA GLY A 244 -17.77 -12.14 -11.76
C GLY A 244 -18.31 -13.05 -10.64
N LEU A 245 -18.02 -12.71 -9.38
CA LEU A 245 -18.54 -13.45 -8.22
C LEU A 245 -20.06 -13.33 -8.11
N SER A 246 -20.61 -12.12 -8.28
CA SER A 246 -22.05 -11.89 -8.27
C SER A 246 -22.75 -12.66 -9.41
N TYR A 247 -22.18 -12.60 -10.63
CA TYR A 247 -22.68 -13.36 -11.77
C TYR A 247 -22.69 -14.88 -11.50
N ALA A 248 -21.59 -15.42 -10.96
CA ALA A 248 -21.52 -16.84 -10.64
C ALA A 248 -22.58 -17.27 -9.63
N ARG A 249 -22.81 -16.45 -8.58
CA ARG A 249 -23.84 -16.72 -7.57
C ARG A 249 -25.24 -16.64 -8.16
N ASP A 250 -25.57 -15.56 -8.86
CA ASP A 250 -26.95 -15.21 -9.18
C ASP A 250 -27.42 -15.88 -10.48
N MET A 251 -26.49 -16.14 -11.44
CA MET A 251 -26.83 -16.62 -12.77
C MET A 251 -26.40 -18.06 -13.03
N ILE A 252 -25.31 -18.54 -12.42
CA ILE A 252 -24.82 -19.92 -12.63
C ILE A 252 -25.32 -20.84 -11.50
N HIS A 253 -25.27 -20.38 -10.26
CA HIS A 253 -25.65 -21.15 -9.07
C HIS A 253 -26.67 -20.36 -8.24
N PRO A 254 -27.87 -20.04 -8.79
CA PRO A 254 -28.86 -19.29 -8.03
C PRO A 254 -29.26 -20.06 -6.76
N PRO A 255 -29.49 -19.35 -5.64
CA PRO A 255 -30.02 -19.99 -4.45
C PRO A 255 -31.33 -20.70 -4.80
N GLN A 256 -31.47 -21.93 -4.34
CA GLN A 256 -32.71 -22.66 -4.52
C GLN A 256 -33.83 -21.99 -3.72
N PRO A 257 -35.06 -21.88 -4.25
CA PRO A 257 -36.18 -21.24 -3.58
C PRO A 257 -36.59 -21.95 -2.27
#